data_dd6fe457f5ca5480d6337fc105181a32
#
_entry.id   dd6fe457f5ca5480d6337fc105181a32
#
_cell.length_a   1.000
_cell.length_b   1.000
_cell.length_c   1.000
_cell.angle_alpha   90.00
_cell.angle_beta   90.00
_cell.angle_gamma   90.00
#
_symmetry.space_group_name_H-M   'P 1'
#
loop_
_entity.id
_entity.type
_entity.pdbx_description
1 polymer ?
#
loop_
_entity_poly.entity_id
_entity_poly.type
_entity_poly.pdbx_seq_one_letter_code
_entity_poly.pdbx_strand_id
1 'polypeptide(L)'
;KQISLITSLLSQDRDYADHWMSFWNDLLRNDYVGTGYIDGGRKQITKWLHQSLIENKPYDKFVRELINPTADSTGFIKGIKWRGRVNASQIEPLQFSQNISQVFLGINMKCASCHDSFIDDWRLDDAYGLAAITAQQPLKIHRCDVPTGQTATSKFVFPELGNIDHSLPREQRLEQLSQLMTTQENGRFARTIVNRLWHRMTGRGLVHPVDVMANEAWSEPLLDFLAENLVKNDYNLKHTLQLIATSKIYQSQSAAAESADANSYLFLGVSTKRMTAEQFVDSVWSLSGTAPNKIDAKITPTGRKKTVANWIWNNTPALSSPAKETVYFRKRITLESPPSDAYCIATCDNEFTLWVNGKRVSVGKDWTQPVTSNLRDHLKIGQNSIIVKAVNQGTSPNPAGFVAEILLRNSPTEKWRSIYTSANWEFTNQAITPAGLKKSGEAANWAAANVIPNGWKTYAVVRLGIESAKLNTE
;
A
#
# COMPACT_ATOMS: atom_id res chain seq x y z
N LYS A 1 -39.40 -2.55 -0.44
CA LYS A 1 -38.32 -3.32 0.20
C LYS A 1 -36.92 -2.85 -0.27
N GLN A 2 -36.66 -2.74 -1.58
CA GLN A 2 -35.33 -2.34 -2.09
C GLN A 2 -34.95 -0.91 -1.67
N ILE A 3 -35.84 0.07 -1.84
CA ILE A 3 -35.60 1.46 -1.42
C ILE A 3 -35.30 1.52 0.08
N SER A 4 -36.08 0.82 0.90
CA SER A 4 -35.89 0.77 2.35
C SER A 4 -34.52 0.16 2.73
N LEU A 5 -34.07 -0.88 2.02
CA LEU A 5 -32.74 -1.46 2.22
C LEU A 5 -31.62 -0.47 1.86
N ILE A 6 -31.70 0.17 0.68
CA ILE A 6 -30.71 1.14 0.23
C ILE A 6 -30.62 2.32 1.22
N THR A 7 -31.77 2.85 1.67
CA THR A 7 -31.80 3.90 2.68
C THR A 7 -31.17 3.45 3.99
N SER A 8 -31.48 2.23 4.45
CA SER A 8 -30.87 1.66 5.67
C SER A 8 -29.35 1.51 5.55
N LEU A 9 -28.84 1.03 4.42
CA LEU A 9 -27.39 0.90 4.19
C LEU A 9 -26.68 2.26 4.19
N LEU A 10 -27.26 3.26 3.50
CA LEU A 10 -26.69 4.61 3.44
C LEU A 10 -26.79 5.39 4.76
N SER A 11 -27.66 4.98 5.68
CA SER A 11 -27.80 5.57 7.02
C SER A 11 -26.80 4.99 8.04
N GLN A 12 -26.07 3.94 7.70
CA GLN A 12 -25.00 3.38 8.51
C GLN A 12 -23.70 4.19 8.27
N ASP A 13 -23.60 5.35 8.92
CA ASP A 13 -22.57 6.35 8.61
C ASP A 13 -21.15 5.82 8.72
N ARG A 14 -20.88 4.99 9.73
CA ARG A 14 -19.55 4.38 9.92
C ARG A 14 -19.23 3.37 8.83
N ASP A 15 -20.15 2.44 8.55
CA ASP A 15 -19.93 1.40 7.54
C ASP A 15 -19.80 2.03 6.14
N TYR A 16 -20.57 3.09 5.88
CA TYR A 16 -20.42 3.91 4.69
C TYR A 16 -19.02 4.53 4.60
N ALA A 17 -18.57 5.17 5.68
CA ALA A 17 -17.24 5.81 5.71
C ALA A 17 -16.12 4.78 5.53
N ASP A 18 -16.15 3.68 6.27
CA ASP A 18 -15.17 2.60 6.19
C ASP A 18 -15.11 2.00 4.76
N HIS A 19 -16.26 1.79 4.12
CA HIS A 19 -16.34 1.28 2.74
C HIS A 19 -15.75 2.25 1.70
N TRP A 20 -16.03 3.56 1.83
CA TRP A 20 -15.59 4.55 0.85
C TRP A 20 -14.17 5.06 1.09
N MET A 21 -13.55 4.75 2.23
CA MET A 21 -12.18 5.15 2.53
C MET A 21 -11.17 4.73 1.47
N SER A 22 -11.24 3.49 0.97
CA SER A 22 -10.30 3.00 -0.04
C SER A 22 -10.43 3.77 -1.36
N PHE A 23 -11.67 4.02 -1.80
CA PHE A 23 -11.92 4.82 -3.00
C PHE A 23 -11.33 6.23 -2.90
N TRP A 24 -11.57 6.93 -1.79
CA TRP A 24 -11.06 8.27 -1.59
C TRP A 24 -9.56 8.32 -1.32
N ASN A 25 -9.02 7.35 -0.60
CA ASN A 25 -7.57 7.25 -0.40
C ASN A 25 -6.82 7.11 -1.72
N ASP A 26 -7.31 6.27 -2.63
CA ASP A 26 -6.74 6.09 -3.96
C ASP A 26 -6.88 7.37 -4.79
N LEU A 27 -8.08 7.93 -4.84
CA LEU A 27 -8.37 9.12 -5.64
C LEU A 27 -7.55 10.33 -5.18
N LEU A 28 -7.48 10.55 -3.86
CA LEU A 28 -6.71 11.64 -3.25
C LEU A 28 -5.22 11.32 -3.05
N ARG A 29 -4.78 10.11 -3.44
CA ARG A 29 -3.42 9.60 -3.23
C ARG A 29 -2.97 9.60 -1.77
N ASN A 30 -3.90 9.48 -0.83
CA ASN A 30 -3.61 9.49 0.59
C ASN A 30 -2.86 8.23 1.06
N ASP A 31 -3.07 7.09 0.39
CA ASP A 31 -2.38 5.83 0.64
C ASP A 31 -1.20 5.55 -0.31
N TYR A 32 -0.75 6.56 -1.04
CA TYR A 32 0.36 6.38 -1.98
C TYR A 32 1.62 5.87 -1.28
N VAL A 33 2.18 4.81 -1.83
CA VAL A 33 3.48 4.24 -1.44
C VAL A 33 4.36 4.17 -2.67
N GLY A 34 5.31 5.06 -2.80
CA GLY A 34 6.21 5.14 -3.95
C GLY A 34 7.65 5.42 -3.53
N THR A 35 8.50 5.71 -4.51
CA THR A 35 9.92 6.01 -4.29
C THR A 35 10.18 7.37 -3.63
N GLY A 36 9.19 8.27 -3.66
CA GLY A 36 9.22 9.54 -2.95
C GLY A 36 8.59 9.47 -1.57
N TYR A 37 8.53 10.61 -0.88
CA TYR A 37 7.87 10.74 0.41
C TYR A 37 7.15 12.08 0.51
N ILE A 38 6.15 12.14 1.40
CA ILE A 38 5.52 13.38 1.87
C ILE A 38 5.93 13.57 3.32
N ASP A 39 6.09 14.80 3.78
CA ASP A 39 6.45 15.11 5.17
C ASP A 39 5.49 14.42 6.16
N GLY A 40 6.05 13.53 7.00
CA GLY A 40 5.26 12.67 7.87
C GLY A 40 4.62 11.45 7.19
N GLY A 41 4.91 11.17 5.92
CA GLY A 41 4.37 10.07 5.11
C GLY A 41 3.00 10.37 4.52
N ARG A 42 2.40 9.37 3.88
CA ARG A 42 1.00 9.40 3.44
C ARG A 42 0.05 9.16 4.61
N LYS A 43 -1.22 9.25 4.38
CA LYS A 43 -2.31 9.14 5.37
C LYS A 43 -2.48 10.36 6.26
N GLN A 44 -2.01 11.52 5.82
CA GLN A 44 -2.09 12.76 6.60
C GLN A 44 -3.52 13.26 6.77
N ILE A 45 -4.41 12.99 5.80
CA ILE A 45 -5.81 13.40 5.84
C ILE A 45 -6.76 12.29 6.27
N THR A 46 -6.26 11.09 6.64
CA THR A 46 -7.10 9.91 6.93
C THR A 46 -8.20 10.22 7.96
N LYS A 47 -7.85 10.91 9.04
CA LYS A 47 -8.79 11.24 10.11
C LYS A 47 -9.85 12.24 9.66
N TRP A 48 -9.45 13.29 8.95
CA TRP A 48 -10.34 14.29 8.37
C TRP A 48 -11.25 13.66 7.32
N LEU A 49 -10.70 12.81 6.44
CA LEU A 49 -11.43 12.12 5.39
C LEU A 49 -12.52 11.21 5.98
N HIS A 50 -12.15 10.36 6.94
CA HIS A 50 -13.12 9.48 7.59
C HIS A 50 -14.25 10.26 8.27
N GLN A 51 -13.93 11.32 9.01
CA GLN A 51 -14.92 12.17 9.64
C GLN A 51 -15.83 12.87 8.62
N SER A 52 -15.27 13.38 7.53
CA SER A 52 -16.05 14.00 6.44
C SER A 52 -17.03 13.02 5.79
N LEU A 53 -16.66 11.75 5.67
CA LEU A 53 -17.53 10.69 5.14
C LEU A 53 -18.63 10.31 6.14
N ILE A 54 -18.32 10.20 7.44
CA ILE A 54 -19.33 9.98 8.50
C ILE A 54 -20.37 11.10 8.49
N GLU A 55 -19.92 12.35 8.44
CA GLU A 55 -20.79 13.54 8.46
C GLU A 55 -21.52 13.76 7.13
N ASN A 56 -21.26 12.94 6.12
CA ASN A 56 -21.76 13.15 4.76
C ASN A 56 -21.55 14.60 4.30
N LYS A 57 -20.33 15.11 4.51
CA LYS A 57 -19.95 16.48 4.17
C LYS A 57 -20.32 16.80 2.73
N PRO A 58 -21.01 17.90 2.43
CA PRO A 58 -21.30 18.33 1.06
C PRO A 58 -20.03 18.36 0.20
N TYR A 59 -20.08 17.79 -1.01
CA TYR A 59 -18.88 17.58 -1.83
C TYR A 59 -18.17 18.88 -2.21
N ASP A 60 -18.89 19.97 -2.41
CA ASP A 60 -18.31 21.30 -2.64
C ASP A 60 -17.48 21.77 -1.42
N LYS A 61 -18.00 21.62 -0.20
CA LYS A 61 -17.27 21.95 1.03
C LYS A 61 -16.07 21.02 1.25
N PHE A 62 -16.28 19.72 0.99
CA PHE A 62 -15.20 18.74 1.05
C PHE A 62 -14.01 19.14 0.15
N VAL A 63 -14.27 19.56 -1.08
CA VAL A 63 -13.25 19.97 -2.03
C VAL A 63 -12.65 21.32 -1.67
N ARG A 64 -13.44 22.28 -1.18
CA ARG A 64 -12.91 23.57 -0.67
C ARG A 64 -11.90 23.37 0.44
N GLU A 65 -12.20 22.51 1.43
CA GLU A 65 -11.28 22.20 2.52
C GLU A 65 -10.02 21.45 2.07
N LEU A 66 -10.03 20.74 0.95
CA LEU A 66 -8.84 20.10 0.37
C LEU A 66 -7.96 21.11 -0.38
N ILE A 67 -8.55 22.04 -1.12
CA ILE A 67 -7.83 23.03 -1.93
C ILE A 67 -7.29 24.18 -1.05
N ASN A 68 -8.13 24.73 -0.17
CA ASN A 68 -7.76 25.73 0.82
C ASN A 68 -7.84 25.12 2.22
N PRO A 69 -6.81 24.35 2.63
CA PRO A 69 -6.93 23.42 3.74
C PRO A 69 -6.99 24.12 5.09
N THR A 70 -7.82 23.56 5.96
CA THR A 70 -7.68 23.67 7.41
C THR A 70 -6.53 22.77 7.91
N ALA A 71 -6.14 22.88 9.18
CA ALA A 71 -5.02 22.13 9.75
C ALA A 71 -5.10 20.60 9.46
N ASP A 72 -6.31 20.02 9.51
CA ASP A 72 -6.51 18.58 9.39
C ASP A 72 -6.54 18.07 7.94
N SER A 73 -6.79 18.93 6.95
CA SER A 73 -6.84 18.60 5.52
C SER A 73 -5.58 18.98 4.74
N THR A 74 -4.59 19.58 5.38
CA THR A 74 -3.34 20.10 4.76
C THR A 74 -2.58 19.03 3.97
N GLY A 75 -2.71 17.77 4.33
CA GLY A 75 -1.97 16.68 3.69
C GLY A 75 -2.22 16.55 2.19
N PHE A 76 -3.40 16.92 1.69
CA PHE A 76 -3.73 16.81 0.27
C PHE A 76 -2.87 17.68 -0.65
N ILE A 77 -2.59 18.92 -0.24
CA ILE A 77 -1.80 19.86 -1.05
C ILE A 77 -0.29 19.64 -0.94
N LYS A 78 0.17 18.76 -0.06
CA LYS A 78 1.58 18.43 0.06
C LYS A 78 2.01 17.56 -1.11
N GLY A 79 3.07 17.99 -1.80
CA GLY A 79 3.68 17.24 -2.88
C GLY A 79 4.52 16.06 -2.39
N ILE A 80 4.86 15.17 -3.32
CA ILE A 80 5.82 14.10 -3.10
C ILE A 80 7.22 14.72 -3.18
N LYS A 81 8.03 14.49 -2.15
CA LYS A 81 9.46 14.87 -2.14
C LYS A 81 10.28 13.69 -2.67
N TRP A 82 10.82 13.85 -3.85
CA TRP A 82 11.63 12.84 -4.49
C TRP A 82 13.07 12.88 -3.99
N ARG A 83 13.73 11.74 -3.99
CA ARG A 83 15.18 11.66 -3.72
C ARG A 83 15.96 12.02 -4.99
N GLY A 84 17.03 12.79 -4.83
CA GLY A 84 17.90 13.20 -5.93
C GLY A 84 17.31 14.33 -6.79
N ARG A 85 17.82 14.47 -8.02
CA ARG A 85 17.37 15.51 -8.95
C ARG A 85 16.03 15.12 -9.56
N VAL A 86 15.07 16.02 -9.50
CA VAL A 86 13.76 15.90 -10.14
C VAL A 86 13.67 16.83 -11.34
N ASN A 87 12.87 16.45 -12.33
CA ASN A 87 12.58 17.32 -13.47
C ASN A 87 11.60 18.43 -13.07
N ALA A 88 11.54 19.49 -13.90
CA ALA A 88 10.73 20.66 -13.62
C ALA A 88 9.23 20.33 -13.48
N SER A 89 8.73 19.29 -14.18
CA SER A 89 7.32 18.87 -14.14
C SER A 89 6.92 18.15 -12.85
N GLN A 90 7.86 17.85 -11.95
CA GLN A 90 7.60 17.14 -10.69
C GLN A 90 7.78 17.99 -9.43
N ILE A 91 7.99 19.28 -9.57
CA ILE A 91 8.01 20.20 -8.43
C ILE A 91 6.62 20.28 -7.78
N GLU A 92 6.59 20.60 -6.48
CA GLU A 92 5.35 20.60 -5.70
C GLU A 92 4.20 21.40 -6.32
N PRO A 93 4.39 22.62 -6.85
CA PRO A 93 3.31 23.36 -7.50
C PRO A 93 2.70 22.66 -8.71
N LEU A 94 3.52 22.03 -9.56
CA LEU A 94 3.02 21.27 -10.71
C LEU A 94 2.34 19.97 -10.32
N GLN A 95 2.84 19.29 -9.26
CA GLN A 95 2.13 18.15 -8.69
C GLN A 95 0.75 18.53 -8.16
N PHE A 96 0.62 19.71 -7.54
CA PHE A 96 -0.67 20.24 -7.12
C PHE A 96 -1.60 20.45 -8.31
N SER A 97 -1.13 21.16 -9.35
CA SER A 97 -1.87 21.36 -10.60
C SER A 97 -2.38 20.03 -11.20
N GLN A 98 -1.48 19.04 -11.35
CA GLN A 98 -1.83 17.70 -11.84
C GLN A 98 -2.87 16.99 -10.96
N ASN A 99 -2.74 17.12 -9.63
CA ASN A 99 -3.64 16.45 -8.70
C ASN A 99 -5.04 17.04 -8.73
N ILE A 100 -5.19 18.36 -8.61
CA ILE A 100 -6.52 18.98 -8.54
C ILE A 100 -7.25 18.88 -9.87
N SER A 101 -6.54 19.04 -11.01
CA SER A 101 -7.15 18.91 -12.34
C SER A 101 -7.64 17.49 -12.59
N GLN A 102 -6.83 16.47 -12.26
CA GLN A 102 -7.21 15.07 -12.44
C GLN A 102 -8.33 14.66 -11.47
N VAL A 103 -8.21 15.01 -10.19
CA VAL A 103 -9.16 14.57 -9.17
C VAL A 103 -10.51 15.26 -9.30
N PHE A 104 -10.55 16.57 -9.53
CA PHE A 104 -11.80 17.32 -9.48
C PHE A 104 -12.41 17.64 -10.82
N LEU A 105 -11.62 17.62 -11.89
CA LEU A 105 -12.06 17.99 -13.22
C LEU A 105 -11.93 16.88 -14.28
N GLY A 106 -11.27 15.76 -13.92
CA GLY A 106 -10.98 14.70 -14.91
C GLY A 106 -10.10 15.18 -16.08
N ILE A 107 -9.14 16.07 -15.77
CA ILE A 107 -8.20 16.65 -16.72
C ILE A 107 -6.79 16.15 -16.39
N ASN A 108 -6.13 15.53 -17.35
CA ASN A 108 -4.77 15.05 -17.18
C ASN A 108 -3.73 16.09 -17.60
N MET A 109 -3.25 16.90 -16.65
CA MET A 109 -2.21 17.91 -16.89
C MET A 109 -0.78 17.36 -16.92
N LYS A 110 -0.58 16.06 -16.95
CA LYS A 110 0.75 15.48 -16.84
C LYS A 110 1.65 15.80 -18.05
N CYS A 111 1.12 15.71 -19.27
CA CYS A 111 1.84 16.13 -20.47
C CYS A 111 2.04 17.64 -20.48
N ALA A 112 0.98 18.40 -20.21
CA ALA A 112 1.01 19.85 -20.17
C ALA A 112 1.97 20.43 -19.11
N SER A 113 2.35 19.67 -18.11
CA SER A 113 3.37 20.09 -17.12
C SER A 113 4.80 20.06 -17.66
N CYS A 114 5.04 19.50 -18.84
CA CYS A 114 6.37 19.38 -19.45
C CYS A 114 6.46 20.09 -20.82
N HIS A 115 5.43 19.96 -21.61
CA HIS A 115 5.25 20.56 -22.95
C HIS A 115 3.76 20.64 -23.27
N ASP A 116 3.37 21.35 -24.35
CA ASP A 116 1.97 21.32 -24.81
C ASP A 116 1.53 19.88 -25.08
N SER A 117 0.35 19.52 -24.64
CA SER A 117 -0.14 18.15 -24.79
C SER A 117 -0.27 17.76 -26.28
N PHE A 118 0.02 16.48 -26.59
CA PHE A 118 -0.15 15.94 -27.94
C PHE A 118 -1.47 15.17 -28.12
N ILE A 119 -2.19 14.99 -27.01
CA ILE A 119 -3.38 14.13 -26.97
C ILE A 119 -4.65 14.89 -26.58
N ASP A 120 -4.51 16.15 -26.15
CA ASP A 120 -5.59 17.05 -25.78
C ASP A 120 -5.17 18.50 -25.98
N ASP A 121 -6.06 19.46 -25.70
CA ASP A 121 -5.84 20.90 -25.95
C ASP A 121 -5.06 21.63 -24.85
N TRP A 122 -4.65 20.92 -23.78
CA TRP A 122 -3.98 21.53 -22.64
C TRP A 122 -2.54 21.91 -22.96
N ARG A 123 -2.18 23.14 -22.61
CA ARG A 123 -0.88 23.73 -22.90
C ARG A 123 -0.02 23.83 -21.64
N LEU A 124 1.28 23.97 -21.86
CA LEU A 124 2.26 24.22 -20.81
C LEU A 124 1.86 25.41 -19.92
N ASP A 125 1.35 26.48 -20.53
CA ASP A 125 0.89 27.67 -19.83
C ASP A 125 -0.31 27.40 -18.89
N ASP A 126 -1.22 26.52 -19.27
CA ASP A 126 -2.36 26.13 -18.42
C ASP A 126 -1.92 25.38 -17.18
N ALA A 127 -1.00 24.42 -17.33
CA ALA A 127 -0.47 23.65 -16.20
C ALA A 127 0.33 24.55 -15.24
N TYR A 128 1.18 25.43 -15.77
CA TYR A 128 1.95 26.36 -14.97
C TYR A 128 1.11 27.48 -14.36
N GLY A 129 0.09 27.96 -15.09
CA GLY A 129 -0.87 28.94 -14.57
C GLY A 129 -1.63 28.42 -13.36
N LEU A 130 -2.12 27.18 -13.43
CA LEU A 130 -2.78 26.50 -12.30
C LEU A 130 -1.79 26.25 -11.15
N ALA A 131 -0.54 25.86 -11.45
CA ALA A 131 0.51 25.64 -10.46
C ALA A 131 0.93 26.93 -9.74
N ALA A 132 0.96 28.06 -10.45
CA ALA A 132 1.33 29.35 -9.91
C ALA A 132 0.40 29.81 -8.77
N ILE A 133 -0.83 29.31 -8.71
CA ILE A 133 -1.78 29.61 -7.62
C ILE A 133 -1.24 29.16 -6.26
N THR A 134 -0.61 27.99 -6.19
CA THR A 134 -0.05 27.47 -4.94
C THR A 134 1.43 27.82 -4.73
N ALA A 135 2.11 28.36 -5.73
CA ALA A 135 3.52 28.70 -5.64
C ALA A 135 3.79 29.81 -4.62
N GLN A 136 4.80 29.60 -3.76
CA GLN A 136 5.23 30.59 -2.76
C GLN A 136 6.22 31.60 -3.34
N GLN A 137 6.88 31.27 -4.43
CA GLN A 137 7.85 32.10 -5.15
C GLN A 137 7.46 32.18 -6.62
N PRO A 138 7.93 33.21 -7.37
CA PRO A 138 7.69 33.33 -8.81
C PRO A 138 8.06 32.01 -9.54
N LEU A 139 7.07 31.39 -10.16
CA LEU A 139 7.22 30.09 -10.80
C LEU A 139 7.77 30.25 -12.22
N LYS A 140 9.02 29.85 -12.44
CA LYS A 140 9.64 29.86 -13.78
C LYS A 140 9.12 28.73 -14.64
N ILE A 141 8.75 29.04 -15.88
CA ILE A 141 8.26 28.05 -16.84
C ILE A 141 9.44 27.33 -17.48
N HIS A 142 9.37 25.99 -17.47
CA HIS A 142 10.33 25.11 -18.13
C HIS A 142 9.62 24.24 -19.15
N ARG A 143 10.23 24.08 -20.32
CA ARG A 143 9.80 23.09 -21.33
C ARG A 143 10.80 21.94 -21.32
N CYS A 144 10.40 20.75 -20.89
CA CYS A 144 11.28 19.57 -20.77
C CYS A 144 12.60 19.92 -20.04
N ASP A 145 12.52 20.50 -18.86
CA ASP A 145 13.66 20.95 -18.03
C ASP A 145 14.45 22.16 -18.56
N VAL A 146 14.16 22.68 -19.76
CA VAL A 146 14.81 23.88 -20.32
C VAL A 146 14.01 25.12 -19.92
N PRO A 147 14.65 26.11 -19.23
CA PRO A 147 13.97 27.35 -18.88
C PRO A 147 13.51 28.11 -20.15
N THR A 148 12.26 28.59 -20.16
CA THR A 148 11.74 29.42 -21.26
C THR A 148 12.05 30.89 -21.12
N GLY A 149 12.55 31.32 -19.95
CA GLY A 149 12.71 32.73 -19.57
C GLY A 149 11.43 33.38 -19.03
N GLN A 150 10.28 32.71 -19.16
CA GLN A 150 8.99 33.22 -18.71
C GLN A 150 8.68 32.84 -17.25
N THR A 151 7.79 33.64 -16.63
CA THR A 151 7.27 33.37 -15.27
C THR A 151 5.76 33.19 -15.37
N ALA A 152 5.24 32.13 -14.73
CA ALA A 152 3.83 31.84 -14.74
C ALA A 152 3.01 32.84 -13.93
N THR A 153 1.83 33.17 -14.40
CA THR A 153 0.81 33.95 -13.70
C THR A 153 -0.33 33.03 -13.28
N SER A 154 -0.89 33.24 -12.10
CA SER A 154 -2.01 32.45 -11.59
C SER A 154 -3.19 32.46 -12.55
N LYS A 155 -3.65 31.29 -12.99
CA LYS A 155 -4.75 31.15 -13.96
C LYS A 155 -5.56 29.91 -13.64
N PHE A 156 -6.88 30.04 -13.59
CA PHE A 156 -7.77 28.90 -13.56
C PHE A 156 -7.99 28.32 -14.96
N VAL A 157 -8.21 27.03 -15.08
CA VAL A 157 -8.32 26.34 -16.38
C VAL A 157 -9.61 26.69 -17.16
N PHE A 158 -10.59 27.27 -16.49
CA PHE A 158 -11.85 27.74 -17.09
C PHE A 158 -11.99 29.25 -16.83
N PRO A 159 -11.39 30.10 -17.67
CA PRO A 159 -11.37 31.55 -17.48
C PRO A 159 -12.75 32.19 -17.52
N GLU A 160 -13.73 31.52 -18.16
CA GLU A 160 -15.13 31.95 -18.19
C GLU A 160 -15.80 31.94 -16.82
N LEU A 161 -15.31 31.15 -15.88
CA LEU A 161 -15.84 31.09 -14.50
C LEU A 161 -15.25 32.18 -13.61
N GLY A 162 -14.16 32.82 -14.02
CA GLY A 162 -13.51 33.88 -13.27
C GLY A 162 -11.98 33.80 -13.28
N ASN A 163 -11.37 34.79 -12.67
CA ASN A 163 -9.92 34.95 -12.62
C ASN A 163 -9.41 34.87 -11.19
N ILE A 164 -8.14 34.50 -11.06
CA ILE A 164 -7.41 34.49 -9.78
C ILE A 164 -6.43 35.66 -9.76
N ASP A 165 -6.53 36.53 -8.78
CA ASP A 165 -5.61 37.64 -8.62
C ASP A 165 -4.24 37.15 -8.18
N HIS A 166 -3.29 37.14 -9.10
CA HIS A 166 -1.91 36.72 -8.87
C HIS A 166 -1.17 37.57 -7.84
N SER A 167 -1.58 38.82 -7.62
CA SER A 167 -0.95 39.72 -6.65
C SER A 167 -1.23 39.37 -5.19
N LEU A 168 -2.26 38.58 -4.95
CA LEU A 168 -2.69 38.16 -3.61
C LEU A 168 -1.73 37.13 -2.98
N PRO A 169 -1.69 37.09 -1.64
CA PRO A 169 -1.04 36.00 -0.90
C PRO A 169 -1.58 34.64 -1.32
N ARG A 170 -0.73 33.59 -1.18
CA ARG A 170 -1.04 32.20 -1.57
C ARG A 170 -2.38 31.72 -1.00
N GLU A 171 -2.66 31.98 0.25
CA GLU A 171 -3.87 31.55 0.95
C GLU A 171 -5.13 32.13 0.30
N GLN A 172 -5.09 33.40 -0.09
CA GLN A 172 -6.20 34.05 -0.77
C GLN A 172 -6.36 33.57 -2.21
N ARG A 173 -5.26 33.28 -2.90
CA ARG A 173 -5.33 32.62 -4.24
C ARG A 173 -5.95 31.22 -4.16
N LEU A 174 -5.61 30.43 -3.14
CA LEU A 174 -6.22 29.11 -2.89
C LEU A 174 -7.71 29.25 -2.54
N GLU A 175 -8.08 30.26 -1.79
CA GLU A 175 -9.49 30.56 -1.50
C GLU A 175 -10.27 30.85 -2.79
N GLN A 176 -9.76 31.76 -3.64
CA GLN A 176 -10.37 32.04 -4.96
C GLN A 176 -10.46 30.79 -5.83
N LEU A 177 -9.38 29.98 -5.88
CA LEU A 177 -9.40 28.71 -6.60
C LEU A 177 -10.49 27.75 -6.07
N SER A 178 -10.61 27.63 -4.76
CA SER A 178 -11.59 26.75 -4.14
C SER A 178 -13.02 27.17 -4.48
N GLN A 179 -13.29 28.46 -4.54
CA GLN A 179 -14.57 29.04 -4.94
C GLN A 179 -14.86 28.79 -6.41
N LEU A 180 -13.92 29.07 -7.32
CA LEU A 180 -14.08 28.83 -8.76
C LEU A 180 -14.21 27.33 -9.08
N MET A 181 -13.46 26.47 -8.38
CA MET A 181 -13.57 25.02 -8.55
C MET A 181 -14.96 24.48 -8.24
N THR A 182 -15.60 25.01 -7.19
CA THR A 182 -16.83 24.47 -6.63
C THR A 182 -18.07 25.32 -6.91
N THR A 183 -17.96 26.35 -7.75
CA THR A 183 -19.13 27.14 -8.17
C THR A 183 -20.14 26.25 -8.89
N GLN A 184 -21.43 26.58 -8.78
CA GLN A 184 -22.50 25.81 -9.40
C GLN A 184 -22.44 25.84 -10.92
N GLU A 185 -21.86 26.88 -11.50
CA GLU A 185 -21.61 27.07 -12.92
C GLU A 185 -20.49 26.15 -13.44
N ASN A 186 -19.67 25.57 -12.55
CA ASN A 186 -18.64 24.61 -12.95
C ASN A 186 -19.24 23.20 -13.17
N GLY A 187 -19.92 23.02 -14.29
CA GLY A 187 -20.52 21.74 -14.65
C GLY A 187 -19.51 20.58 -14.73
N ARG A 188 -18.27 20.87 -15.11
CA ARG A 188 -17.20 19.86 -15.18
C ARG A 188 -16.91 19.24 -13.81
N PHE A 189 -16.94 20.03 -12.75
CA PHE A 189 -16.76 19.59 -11.38
C PHE A 189 -17.81 18.56 -10.96
N ALA A 190 -19.10 18.89 -11.13
CA ALA A 190 -20.20 18.00 -10.80
C ALA A 190 -20.23 16.74 -11.68
N ARG A 191 -20.04 16.89 -13.01
CA ARG A 191 -20.00 15.77 -13.96
C ARG A 191 -18.88 14.77 -13.64
N THR A 192 -17.71 15.25 -13.20
CA THR A 192 -16.57 14.39 -12.88
C THR A 192 -16.87 13.45 -11.73
N ILE A 193 -17.43 13.95 -10.62
CA ILE A 193 -17.70 13.10 -9.46
C ILE A 193 -18.87 12.14 -9.74
N VAL A 194 -19.94 12.59 -10.38
CA VAL A 194 -21.07 11.69 -10.67
C VAL A 194 -20.68 10.58 -11.66
N ASN A 195 -19.80 10.87 -12.62
CA ASN A 195 -19.25 9.84 -13.51
C ASN A 195 -18.48 8.77 -12.78
N ARG A 196 -17.68 9.14 -11.77
CA ARG A 196 -16.95 8.19 -10.92
C ARG A 196 -17.88 7.38 -10.02
N LEU A 197 -18.89 8.00 -9.42
CA LEU A 197 -19.91 7.28 -8.64
C LEU A 197 -20.67 6.30 -9.53
N TRP A 198 -21.07 6.73 -10.73
CA TRP A 198 -21.70 5.86 -11.71
C TRP A 198 -20.78 4.68 -12.06
N HIS A 199 -19.53 4.94 -12.42
CA HIS A 199 -18.54 3.90 -12.70
C HIS A 199 -18.40 2.92 -11.52
N ARG A 200 -18.29 3.43 -10.30
CA ARG A 200 -18.16 2.58 -9.12
C ARG A 200 -19.38 1.68 -8.93
N MET A 201 -20.56 2.17 -9.22
CA MET A 201 -21.82 1.44 -9.08
C MET A 201 -22.06 0.45 -10.24
N THR A 202 -21.81 0.86 -11.47
CA THR A 202 -22.21 0.10 -12.68
C THR A 202 -21.07 -0.67 -13.36
N GLY A 203 -19.81 -0.35 -13.03
CA GLY A 203 -18.60 -0.97 -13.58
C GLY A 203 -18.00 -0.23 -14.77
N ARG A 204 -18.71 0.73 -15.39
CA ARG A 204 -18.18 1.60 -16.46
C ARG A 204 -18.74 3.01 -16.29
N GLY A 205 -17.91 4.03 -16.51
CA GLY A 205 -18.35 5.43 -16.52
C GLY A 205 -19.28 5.76 -17.67
N LEU A 206 -20.11 6.79 -17.52
CA LEU A 206 -20.84 7.38 -18.64
C LEU A 206 -19.84 7.98 -19.64
N VAL A 207 -18.82 8.66 -19.13
CA VAL A 207 -17.59 8.99 -19.87
C VAL A 207 -16.55 7.92 -19.57
N HIS A 208 -15.90 7.42 -20.60
CA HIS A 208 -14.88 6.36 -20.48
C HIS A 208 -13.65 6.67 -21.36
N PRO A 209 -12.39 6.47 -20.87
CA PRO A 209 -12.02 6.13 -19.50
C PRO A 209 -12.52 7.14 -18.46
N VAL A 210 -12.81 6.67 -17.26
CA VAL A 210 -13.54 7.44 -16.21
C VAL A 210 -12.90 8.79 -15.85
N ASP A 211 -11.58 8.90 -16.01
CA ASP A 211 -10.78 10.08 -15.67
C ASP A 211 -10.44 10.96 -16.90
N VAL A 212 -11.02 10.68 -18.06
CA VAL A 212 -10.81 11.46 -19.30
C VAL A 212 -12.12 12.14 -19.66
N MET A 213 -12.49 13.13 -18.88
CA MET A 213 -13.79 13.82 -19.02
C MET A 213 -13.93 14.68 -20.28
N ALA A 214 -12.90 14.74 -21.14
CA ALA A 214 -12.97 15.35 -22.47
C ALA A 214 -13.65 14.44 -23.51
N ASN A 215 -13.74 13.14 -23.26
CA ASN A 215 -14.42 12.21 -24.15
C ASN A 215 -15.94 12.41 -24.11
N GLU A 216 -16.61 12.03 -25.19
CA GLU A 216 -18.07 12.02 -25.25
C GLU A 216 -18.65 11.01 -24.22
N ALA A 217 -19.74 11.40 -23.62
CA ALA A 217 -20.45 10.51 -22.72
C ALA A 217 -21.33 9.54 -23.53
N TRP A 218 -21.41 8.31 -23.07
CA TRP A 218 -22.39 7.34 -23.59
C TRP A 218 -23.82 7.88 -23.60
N SER A 219 -24.16 8.71 -22.61
CA SER A 219 -25.42 9.43 -22.52
C SER A 219 -25.20 10.79 -21.85
N GLU A 220 -25.03 11.83 -22.66
CA GLU A 220 -24.90 13.21 -22.16
C GLU A 220 -26.12 13.63 -21.29
N PRO A 221 -27.40 13.38 -21.72
CA PRO A 221 -28.53 13.77 -20.90
C PRO A 221 -28.57 13.09 -19.52
N LEU A 222 -28.10 11.85 -19.42
CA LEU A 222 -28.04 11.16 -18.13
C LEU A 222 -26.95 11.73 -17.23
N LEU A 223 -25.77 12.02 -17.82
CA LEU A 223 -24.65 12.64 -17.09
C LEU A 223 -25.04 14.01 -16.57
N ASP A 224 -25.67 14.83 -17.40
CA ASP A 224 -26.17 16.17 -17.01
C ASP A 224 -27.25 16.09 -15.96
N PHE A 225 -28.22 15.20 -16.10
CA PHE A 225 -29.25 14.97 -15.10
C PHE A 225 -28.65 14.62 -13.71
N LEU A 226 -27.66 13.72 -13.68
CA LEU A 226 -27.01 13.34 -12.43
C LEU A 226 -26.20 14.50 -11.82
N ALA A 227 -25.48 15.25 -12.67
CA ALA A 227 -24.69 16.42 -12.23
C ALA A 227 -25.60 17.53 -11.68
N GLU A 228 -26.66 17.90 -12.41
CA GLU A 228 -27.63 18.88 -11.92
C GLU A 228 -28.33 18.42 -10.65
N ASN A 229 -28.69 17.14 -10.57
CA ASN A 229 -29.34 16.59 -9.38
C ASN A 229 -28.41 16.68 -8.16
N LEU A 230 -27.10 16.41 -8.32
CA LEU A 230 -26.11 16.58 -7.25
C LEU A 230 -26.07 18.04 -6.77
N VAL A 231 -26.00 19.01 -7.69
CA VAL A 231 -25.97 20.45 -7.37
C VAL A 231 -27.26 20.87 -6.66
N LYS A 232 -28.42 20.49 -7.19
CA LYS A 232 -29.75 20.80 -6.61
C LYS A 232 -30.01 20.19 -5.24
N ASN A 233 -29.26 19.15 -4.87
CA ASN A 233 -29.32 18.51 -3.56
C ASN A 233 -28.07 18.80 -2.71
N ASP A 234 -27.57 20.04 -2.78
CA ASP A 234 -26.49 20.56 -1.94
C ASP A 234 -25.23 19.67 -1.95
N TYR A 235 -24.89 19.13 -3.10
CA TYR A 235 -23.70 18.27 -3.28
C TYR A 235 -23.69 17.02 -2.37
N ASN A 236 -24.85 16.48 -2.03
CA ASN A 236 -25.01 15.31 -1.17
C ASN A 236 -24.70 14.01 -1.94
N LEU A 237 -23.53 13.44 -1.68
CA LEU A 237 -23.08 12.21 -2.37
C LEU A 237 -23.95 10.99 -2.03
N LYS A 238 -24.43 10.84 -0.80
CA LYS A 238 -25.33 9.74 -0.43
C LYS A 238 -26.65 9.81 -1.20
N HIS A 239 -27.19 11.02 -1.42
CA HIS A 239 -28.36 11.21 -2.25
C HIS A 239 -28.13 10.75 -3.70
N THR A 240 -27.00 11.11 -4.29
CA THR A 240 -26.65 10.66 -5.65
C THR A 240 -26.49 9.14 -5.72
N LEU A 241 -25.85 8.51 -4.74
CA LEU A 241 -25.75 7.06 -4.64
C LEU A 241 -27.10 6.39 -4.52
N GLN A 242 -28.00 6.96 -3.71
CA GLN A 242 -29.38 6.48 -3.59
C GLN A 242 -30.13 6.56 -4.91
N LEU A 243 -30.00 7.69 -5.62
CA LEU A 243 -30.63 7.90 -6.92
C LEU A 243 -30.15 6.85 -7.95
N ILE A 244 -28.86 6.60 -8.03
CA ILE A 244 -28.28 5.56 -8.91
C ILE A 244 -28.78 4.17 -8.49
N ALA A 245 -28.65 3.81 -7.21
CA ALA A 245 -29.00 2.49 -6.72
C ALA A 245 -30.49 2.13 -6.83
N THR A 246 -31.39 3.14 -6.77
CA THR A 246 -32.83 2.95 -6.94
C THR A 246 -33.29 2.98 -8.39
N SER A 247 -32.40 3.32 -9.34
CA SER A 247 -32.73 3.37 -10.75
C SER A 247 -33.02 1.98 -11.32
N LYS A 248 -33.86 1.92 -12.35
CA LYS A 248 -34.13 0.69 -13.10
C LYS A 248 -32.87 0.15 -13.79
N ILE A 249 -31.97 1.06 -14.17
CA ILE A 249 -30.68 0.72 -14.80
C ILE A 249 -29.83 -0.09 -13.82
N TYR A 250 -29.63 0.41 -12.61
CA TYR A 250 -28.82 -0.29 -11.61
C TYR A 250 -29.45 -1.61 -11.15
N GLN A 251 -30.76 -1.68 -11.11
CA GLN A 251 -31.51 -2.86 -10.69
C GLN A 251 -31.79 -3.85 -11.84
N SER A 252 -31.29 -3.58 -13.02
CA SER A 252 -31.38 -4.52 -14.16
C SER A 252 -30.49 -5.76 -13.92
N GLN A 253 -30.72 -6.79 -14.72
CA GLN A 253 -29.90 -8.00 -14.67
C GLN A 253 -28.44 -7.64 -14.99
N SER A 254 -27.51 -8.20 -14.22
CA SER A 254 -26.07 -8.02 -14.49
C SER A 254 -25.68 -8.65 -15.82
N ALA A 255 -24.88 -7.93 -16.57
CA ALA A 255 -24.29 -8.41 -17.83
C ALA A 255 -22.83 -8.81 -17.60
N ALA A 256 -22.34 -9.79 -18.39
CA ALA A 256 -20.91 -10.03 -18.48
C ALA A 256 -20.21 -8.77 -19.01
N ALA A 257 -19.02 -8.48 -18.51
CA ALA A 257 -18.21 -7.38 -19.04
C ALA A 257 -17.90 -7.66 -20.51
N GLU A 258 -18.44 -6.84 -21.40
CA GLU A 258 -18.15 -6.96 -22.82
C GLU A 258 -16.89 -6.22 -23.25
N SER A 259 -16.39 -6.57 -24.42
CA SER A 259 -15.13 -6.13 -25.00
C SER A 259 -14.99 -4.60 -25.11
N ALA A 260 -13.75 -4.19 -25.03
CA ALA A 260 -13.24 -2.85 -24.79
C ALA A 260 -13.34 -1.86 -25.97
N ASP A 261 -14.15 -2.07 -26.98
CA ASP A 261 -14.28 -1.05 -28.05
C ASP A 261 -15.18 0.10 -27.56
N ALA A 262 -14.57 1.27 -27.33
CA ALA A 262 -15.26 2.46 -26.85
C ALA A 262 -16.35 2.95 -27.84
N ASN A 263 -16.18 2.70 -29.13
CA ASN A 263 -17.06 3.20 -30.18
C ASN A 263 -18.32 2.34 -30.38
N SER A 264 -18.34 1.13 -29.87
CA SER A 264 -19.46 0.19 -29.97
C SER A 264 -20.11 -0.16 -28.64
N TYR A 265 -19.84 0.62 -27.58
CA TYR A 265 -20.37 0.34 -26.25
C TYR A 265 -21.89 0.46 -26.22
N LEU A 266 -22.54 -0.64 -25.89
CA LEU A 266 -23.96 -0.71 -25.60
C LEU A 266 -24.15 -1.10 -24.13
N PHE A 267 -24.93 -0.32 -23.39
CA PHE A 267 -25.26 -0.67 -22.03
C PHE A 267 -26.27 -1.83 -22.01
N LEU A 268 -25.82 -3.02 -21.65
CA LEU A 268 -26.67 -4.22 -21.50
C LEU A 268 -27.09 -4.50 -20.05
N GLY A 269 -26.44 -3.87 -19.10
CA GLY A 269 -26.68 -4.04 -17.67
C GLY A 269 -25.48 -3.63 -16.83
N VAL A 270 -25.62 -3.72 -15.53
CA VAL A 270 -24.50 -3.50 -14.59
C VAL A 270 -23.46 -4.60 -14.80
N SER A 271 -22.21 -4.23 -15.03
CA SER A 271 -21.13 -5.19 -15.22
C SER A 271 -20.86 -5.98 -13.93
N THR A 272 -20.65 -7.28 -14.05
CA THR A 272 -20.18 -8.09 -12.93
C THR A 272 -18.78 -7.66 -12.52
N LYS A 273 -18.58 -7.49 -11.20
CA LYS A 273 -17.31 -7.03 -10.63
C LYS A 273 -16.82 -7.99 -9.56
N ARG A 274 -15.50 -8.18 -9.51
CA ARG A 274 -14.88 -8.83 -8.35
C ARG A 274 -14.84 -7.85 -7.18
N MET A 275 -14.95 -8.36 -5.98
CA MET A 275 -14.67 -7.58 -4.77
C MET A 275 -13.22 -7.08 -4.82
N THR A 276 -12.99 -5.87 -4.35
CA THR A 276 -11.62 -5.41 -4.07
C THR A 276 -11.06 -6.16 -2.87
N ALA A 277 -9.73 -6.10 -2.66
CA ALA A 277 -9.10 -6.71 -1.49
C ALA A 277 -9.68 -6.15 -0.17
N GLU A 278 -9.94 -4.85 -0.13
CA GLU A 278 -10.54 -4.17 1.01
C GLU A 278 -11.96 -4.69 1.27
N GLN A 279 -12.81 -4.73 0.24
CA GLN A 279 -14.18 -5.26 0.35
C GLN A 279 -14.20 -6.71 0.84
N PHE A 280 -13.26 -7.54 0.38
CA PHE A 280 -13.13 -8.91 0.83
C PHE A 280 -12.77 -8.98 2.32
N VAL A 281 -11.76 -8.20 2.75
CA VAL A 281 -11.34 -8.14 4.15
C VAL A 281 -12.45 -7.62 5.05
N ASP A 282 -13.13 -6.54 4.65
CA ASP A 282 -14.25 -5.96 5.39
C ASP A 282 -15.41 -6.96 5.53
N SER A 283 -15.69 -7.74 4.48
CA SER A 283 -16.70 -8.80 4.53
C SER A 283 -16.32 -9.89 5.53
N VAL A 284 -15.05 -10.31 5.55
CA VAL A 284 -14.56 -11.30 6.53
C VAL A 284 -14.64 -10.74 7.95
N TRP A 285 -14.29 -9.49 8.18
CA TRP A 285 -14.39 -8.86 9.48
C TRP A 285 -15.85 -8.72 9.95
N SER A 286 -16.74 -8.33 9.05
CA SER A 286 -18.17 -8.25 9.34
C SER A 286 -18.75 -9.60 9.75
N LEU A 287 -18.41 -10.67 9.02
CA LEU A 287 -18.88 -12.03 9.32
C LEU A 287 -18.28 -12.59 10.63
N SER A 288 -17.03 -12.27 10.93
CA SER A 288 -16.32 -12.78 12.10
C SER A 288 -16.49 -11.92 13.36
N GLY A 289 -17.01 -10.70 13.23
CA GLY A 289 -17.09 -9.72 14.32
C GLY A 289 -15.72 -9.26 14.83
N THR A 290 -14.67 -9.34 14.01
CA THR A 290 -13.28 -9.04 14.41
C THR A 290 -12.74 -7.74 13.83
N ALA A 291 -13.58 -6.90 13.26
CA ALA A 291 -13.18 -5.60 12.71
C ALA A 291 -12.49 -4.71 13.76
N PRO A 292 -11.42 -4.00 13.41
CA PRO A 292 -10.79 -3.03 14.31
C PRO A 292 -11.77 -1.91 14.71
N ASN A 293 -11.65 -1.46 15.95
CA ASN A 293 -12.50 -0.37 16.47
C ASN A 293 -12.01 1.03 16.10
N LYS A 294 -10.82 1.15 15.49
CA LYS A 294 -10.18 2.42 15.12
C LYS A 294 -9.69 2.36 13.69
N ILE A 295 -9.83 3.45 12.95
CA ILE A 295 -9.38 3.57 11.56
C ILE A 295 -7.86 3.45 11.38
N ASP A 296 -7.09 3.75 12.41
CA ASP A 296 -5.62 3.67 12.45
C ASP A 296 -5.12 2.48 13.28
N ALA A 297 -6.00 1.52 13.59
CA ALA A 297 -5.63 0.35 14.36
C ALA A 297 -4.51 -0.43 13.66
N LYS A 298 -3.45 -0.71 14.41
CA LYS A 298 -2.40 -1.59 13.92
C LYS A 298 -2.94 -3.02 13.90
N ILE A 299 -3.13 -3.56 12.70
CA ILE A 299 -3.50 -4.96 12.53
C ILE A 299 -2.25 -5.79 12.80
N THR A 300 -2.20 -6.39 13.98
CA THR A 300 -1.21 -7.41 14.28
C THR A 300 -1.85 -8.74 13.88
N PRO A 301 -1.32 -9.47 12.88
CA PRO A 301 -1.85 -10.78 12.54
C PRO A 301 -1.91 -11.64 13.81
N THR A 302 -3.10 -12.07 14.18
CA THR A 302 -3.30 -13.02 15.28
C THR A 302 -2.57 -14.30 14.93
N GLY A 303 -1.59 -14.68 15.75
CA GLY A 303 -0.73 -15.85 15.50
C GLY A 303 0.73 -15.54 15.20
N ARG A 304 1.08 -14.31 14.81
CA ARG A 304 2.49 -13.91 14.78
C ARG A 304 2.93 -13.51 16.19
N LYS A 305 3.26 -14.48 17.01
CA LYS A 305 4.11 -14.20 18.18
C LYS A 305 5.38 -13.52 17.66
N LYS A 306 5.76 -12.42 18.32
CA LYS A 306 7.09 -11.82 18.12
C LYS A 306 8.08 -12.96 18.30
N THR A 307 8.89 -13.28 17.27
CA THR A 307 9.87 -14.35 17.42
C THR A 307 10.78 -13.99 18.60
N VAL A 308 11.01 -14.94 19.47
CA VAL A 308 12.01 -14.85 20.56
C VAL A 308 13.36 -15.41 20.10
N ALA A 309 13.48 -15.84 18.85
CA ALA A 309 14.74 -16.25 18.27
C ALA A 309 15.71 -15.08 18.21
N ASN A 310 16.92 -15.30 18.70
CA ASN A 310 17.99 -14.33 18.64
C ASN A 310 18.91 -14.65 17.47
N TRP A 311 19.43 -13.61 16.82
CA TRP A 311 20.57 -13.78 15.94
C TRP A 311 21.76 -14.24 16.76
N ILE A 312 22.47 -15.25 16.30
CA ILE A 312 23.66 -15.82 16.93
C ILE A 312 24.83 -15.81 15.96
N TRP A 313 26.05 -15.67 16.52
CA TRP A 313 27.30 -15.83 15.80
C TRP A 313 28.35 -16.44 16.73
N ASN A 314 29.61 -16.52 16.25
CA ASN A 314 30.75 -16.94 17.04
C ASN A 314 31.30 -15.78 17.92
N ASN A 315 32.55 -15.85 18.35
CA ASN A 315 33.19 -14.85 19.19
C ASN A 315 33.64 -13.58 18.46
N THR A 316 33.58 -13.54 17.13
CA THR A 316 33.93 -12.32 16.37
C THR A 316 32.81 -11.28 16.47
N PRO A 317 33.15 -9.97 16.43
CA PRO A 317 32.12 -8.95 16.41
C PRO A 317 31.20 -9.14 15.18
N ALA A 318 29.93 -9.43 15.41
CA ALA A 318 28.99 -9.80 14.34
C ALA A 318 28.77 -8.69 13.30
N LEU A 319 28.98 -7.41 13.65
CA LEU A 319 28.86 -6.28 12.71
C LEU A 319 30.06 -6.11 11.77
N SER A 320 31.19 -6.75 12.09
CA SER A 320 32.43 -6.67 11.33
C SER A 320 33.15 -8.03 11.26
N SER A 321 32.34 -9.08 11.10
CA SER A 321 32.85 -10.44 10.94
C SER A 321 33.72 -10.56 9.69
N PRO A 322 34.81 -11.31 9.74
CA PRO A 322 35.70 -11.49 8.58
C PRO A 322 34.94 -12.01 7.35
N ALA A 323 35.30 -11.49 6.20
CA ALA A 323 34.78 -12.00 4.93
C ALA A 323 35.13 -13.48 4.76
N LYS A 324 34.22 -14.27 4.22
CA LYS A 324 34.33 -15.72 4.00
C LYS A 324 34.49 -16.56 5.27
N GLU A 325 34.24 -15.93 6.44
CA GLU A 325 34.19 -16.68 7.69
C GLU A 325 33.13 -17.78 7.63
N THR A 326 33.47 -18.97 8.10
CA THR A 326 32.55 -20.09 8.18
C THR A 326 32.41 -20.52 9.62
N VAL A 327 31.17 -20.57 10.11
CA VAL A 327 30.83 -20.99 11.45
C VAL A 327 29.84 -22.16 11.37
N TYR A 328 30.09 -23.17 12.21
CA TYR A 328 29.12 -24.26 12.36
C TYR A 328 28.35 -24.07 13.67
N PHE A 329 27.03 -24.20 13.60
CA PHE A 329 26.15 -24.20 14.77
C PHE A 329 25.57 -25.59 14.98
N ARG A 330 25.34 -25.95 16.25
CA ARG A 330 24.69 -27.20 16.63
C ARG A 330 23.61 -26.98 17.67
N LYS A 331 22.49 -27.71 17.48
CA LYS A 331 21.44 -27.91 18.49
C LYS A 331 21.14 -29.37 18.63
N ARG A 332 21.17 -29.87 19.87
CA ARG A 332 20.71 -31.22 20.20
C ARG A 332 19.30 -31.14 20.79
N ILE A 333 18.43 -32.03 20.34
CA ILE A 333 17.05 -32.17 20.86
C ILE A 333 16.77 -33.64 21.10
N THR A 334 16.05 -33.92 22.19
CA THR A 334 15.59 -35.26 22.51
C THR A 334 14.08 -35.33 22.31
N LEU A 335 13.61 -36.35 21.60
CA LEU A 335 12.21 -36.61 21.31
C LEU A 335 11.79 -37.94 21.96
N GLU A 336 10.69 -37.91 22.68
CA GLU A 336 10.09 -39.10 23.29
C GLU A 336 9.23 -39.89 22.31
N SER A 337 8.66 -39.21 21.31
CA SER A 337 7.86 -39.76 20.22
C SER A 337 8.19 -39.07 18.90
N PRO A 338 7.90 -39.69 17.75
CA PRO A 338 8.02 -39.02 16.45
C PRO A 338 7.05 -37.88 16.37
N PRO A 339 7.47 -36.67 15.92
CA PRO A 339 6.53 -35.56 15.75
C PRO A 339 5.58 -35.83 14.59
N SER A 340 4.30 -35.45 14.73
CA SER A 340 3.36 -35.46 13.61
C SER A 340 3.77 -34.39 12.57
N ASP A 341 4.26 -33.26 13.07
CA ASP A 341 4.73 -32.17 12.25
C ASP A 341 6.01 -31.56 12.85
N ALA A 342 6.95 -31.26 11.96
CA ALA A 342 8.23 -30.64 12.34
C ALA A 342 8.74 -29.74 11.24
N TYR A 343 9.02 -28.46 11.54
CA TYR A 343 9.54 -27.50 10.59
C TYR A 343 10.70 -26.72 11.18
N CYS A 344 11.62 -26.29 10.32
CA CYS A 344 12.62 -25.30 10.65
C CYS A 344 12.50 -24.11 9.72
N ILE A 345 12.42 -22.93 10.29
CA ILE A 345 12.50 -21.66 9.55
C ILE A 345 13.81 -21.03 9.92
N ALA A 346 14.65 -20.78 8.93
CA ALA A 346 16.00 -20.28 9.16
C ALA A 346 16.42 -19.28 8.09
N THR A 347 17.28 -18.36 8.48
CA THR A 347 18.04 -17.52 7.56
C THR A 347 19.41 -17.20 8.12
N CYS A 348 20.30 -16.77 7.23
CA CYS A 348 21.68 -16.43 7.58
C CYS A 348 22.17 -15.27 6.70
N ASP A 349 22.91 -14.36 7.27
CA ASP A 349 23.65 -13.36 6.53
C ASP A 349 25.09 -13.89 6.36
N ASN A 350 25.47 -14.52 5.19
CA ASN A 350 24.70 -14.52 3.93
C ASN A 350 24.14 -15.90 3.58
N GLU A 351 24.83 -17.00 3.86
CA GLU A 351 24.46 -18.34 3.41
C GLU A 351 24.41 -19.33 4.56
N PHE A 352 23.51 -20.30 4.48
CA PHE A 352 23.54 -21.44 5.37
C PHE A 352 23.24 -22.75 4.65
N THR A 353 23.72 -23.85 5.25
CA THR A 353 23.30 -25.20 4.93
C THR A 353 22.91 -25.92 6.22
N LEU A 354 21.74 -26.55 6.21
CA LEU A 354 21.17 -27.25 7.36
C LEU A 354 21.24 -28.78 7.18
N TRP A 355 21.69 -29.48 8.21
CA TRP A 355 21.64 -30.94 8.32
C TRP A 355 20.88 -31.35 9.59
N VAL A 356 20.13 -32.41 9.46
CA VAL A 356 19.48 -33.11 10.60
C VAL A 356 19.96 -34.56 10.58
N ASN A 357 20.54 -35.02 11.68
CA ASN A 357 21.11 -36.36 11.81
C ASN A 357 22.06 -36.74 10.65
N GLY A 358 22.83 -35.78 10.15
CA GLY A 358 23.80 -35.93 9.09
C GLY A 358 23.22 -35.93 7.65
N LYS A 359 21.90 -35.81 7.49
CA LYS A 359 21.24 -35.66 6.19
C LYS A 359 21.06 -34.16 5.90
N ARG A 360 21.42 -33.69 4.70
CA ARG A 360 21.22 -32.32 4.27
C ARG A 360 19.71 -32.10 4.01
N VAL A 361 19.16 -31.05 4.61
CA VAL A 361 17.74 -30.71 4.55
C VAL A 361 17.49 -29.48 3.69
N SER A 362 18.26 -28.39 3.91
CA SER A 362 18.04 -27.16 3.17
C SER A 362 19.29 -26.29 3.04
N VAL A 363 19.20 -25.30 2.15
CA VAL A 363 20.22 -24.26 1.92
C VAL A 363 19.50 -22.93 1.75
N GLY A 364 20.00 -21.88 2.38
CA GLY A 364 19.59 -20.48 2.16
C GLY A 364 20.76 -19.65 1.68
N LYS A 365 20.50 -18.71 0.77
CA LYS A 365 21.51 -17.82 0.17
C LYS A 365 21.12 -16.35 0.18
N ASP A 366 19.98 -16.03 0.75
CA ASP A 366 19.45 -14.68 0.86
C ASP A 366 18.87 -14.51 2.27
N TRP A 367 19.50 -13.66 3.06
CA TRP A 367 19.08 -13.42 4.44
C TRP A 367 17.71 -12.76 4.55
N THR A 368 17.25 -12.08 3.49
CA THR A 368 15.95 -11.41 3.44
C THR A 368 14.79 -12.39 3.21
N GLN A 369 15.10 -13.62 2.76
CA GLN A 369 14.14 -14.67 2.45
C GLN A 369 14.38 -15.92 3.31
N PRO A 370 13.76 -16.01 4.49
CA PRO A 370 13.87 -17.20 5.33
C PRO A 370 13.40 -18.46 4.62
N VAL A 371 14.14 -19.54 4.78
CA VAL A 371 13.83 -20.85 4.21
C VAL A 371 13.06 -21.66 5.23
N THR A 372 11.88 -22.15 4.84
CA THR A 372 11.10 -23.12 5.61
C THR A 372 11.43 -24.54 5.14
N SER A 373 11.74 -25.42 6.06
CA SER A 373 12.15 -26.79 5.78
C SER A 373 11.34 -27.78 6.61
N ASN A 374 10.80 -28.81 5.98
CA ASN A 374 10.17 -29.92 6.70
C ASN A 374 11.24 -30.82 7.32
N LEU A 375 11.18 -31.01 8.64
CA LEU A 375 12.12 -31.85 9.39
C LEU A 375 11.57 -33.22 9.77
N ARG A 376 10.27 -33.46 9.57
CA ARG A 376 9.57 -34.65 10.09
C ARG A 376 10.28 -35.95 9.78
N ASP A 377 10.62 -36.18 8.53
CA ASP A 377 11.23 -37.43 8.06
C ASP A 377 12.72 -37.56 8.38
N HIS A 378 13.30 -36.54 9.00
CA HIS A 378 14.70 -36.47 9.39
C HIS A 378 14.90 -36.65 10.91
N LEU A 379 13.82 -36.56 11.68
CA LEU A 379 13.84 -36.71 13.14
C LEU A 379 13.52 -38.13 13.55
N LYS A 380 14.07 -38.58 14.68
CA LYS A 380 13.88 -39.90 15.26
C LYS A 380 13.61 -39.81 16.76
N ILE A 381 13.07 -40.85 17.33
CA ILE A 381 12.97 -41.02 18.80
C ILE A 381 14.39 -40.98 19.40
N GLY A 382 14.52 -40.41 20.56
CA GLY A 382 15.78 -40.22 21.24
C GLY A 382 16.51 -38.95 20.76
N GLN A 383 17.84 -38.96 20.80
CA GLN A 383 18.66 -37.81 20.52
C GLN A 383 18.74 -37.52 19.03
N ASN A 384 18.49 -36.27 18.67
CA ASN A 384 18.65 -35.71 17.32
C ASN A 384 19.64 -34.57 17.33
N SER A 385 20.41 -34.45 16.26
CA SER A 385 21.40 -33.39 16.07
C SER A 385 21.06 -32.56 14.84
N ILE A 386 20.95 -31.27 15.05
CA ILE A 386 20.75 -30.25 13.99
C ILE A 386 22.05 -29.49 13.88
N ILE A 387 22.66 -29.51 12.71
CA ILE A 387 23.91 -28.82 12.42
C ILE A 387 23.68 -27.84 11.27
N VAL A 388 24.21 -26.65 11.41
CA VAL A 388 24.16 -25.59 10.42
C VAL A 388 25.57 -25.14 10.09
N LYS A 389 25.91 -25.07 8.81
CA LYS A 389 27.07 -24.33 8.31
C LYS A 389 26.59 -22.96 7.90
N ALA A 390 27.06 -21.91 8.53
CA ALA A 390 26.80 -20.52 8.20
C ALA A 390 28.06 -19.90 7.59
N VAL A 391 27.90 -19.11 6.54
CA VAL A 391 29.00 -18.48 5.81
C VAL A 391 28.73 -17.01 5.63
N ASN A 392 29.64 -16.16 6.11
CA ASN A 392 29.66 -14.74 5.86
C ASN A 392 30.38 -14.48 4.52
N GLN A 393 29.63 -14.16 3.47
CA GLN A 393 30.18 -13.85 2.15
C GLN A 393 30.76 -12.44 2.08
N GLY A 394 31.44 -12.12 0.99
CA GLY A 394 31.98 -10.79 0.74
C GLY A 394 33.48 -10.76 0.50
N THR A 395 34.04 -9.57 0.32
CA THR A 395 35.45 -9.30 0.06
C THR A 395 36.12 -8.49 1.17
N SER A 396 35.32 -7.96 2.11
CA SER A 396 35.76 -7.19 3.28
C SER A 396 34.92 -7.59 4.50
N PRO A 397 35.41 -7.30 5.73
CA PRO A 397 34.61 -7.52 6.93
C PRO A 397 33.23 -6.87 6.82
N ASN A 398 32.20 -7.62 7.16
CA ASN A 398 30.80 -7.18 7.06
C ASN A 398 29.93 -7.88 8.11
N PRO A 399 28.67 -7.45 8.30
CA PRO A 399 27.78 -8.10 9.24
C PRO A 399 27.55 -9.57 8.95
N ALA A 400 27.41 -10.39 9.99
CA ALA A 400 27.14 -11.81 9.91
C ALA A 400 26.20 -12.27 11.04
N GLY A 401 25.40 -13.28 10.77
CA GLY A 401 24.50 -13.83 11.76
C GLY A 401 23.66 -14.99 11.23
N PHE A 402 23.23 -15.86 12.12
CA PHE A 402 22.29 -16.93 11.85
C PHE A 402 21.12 -16.86 12.83
N VAL A 403 19.91 -17.10 12.32
CA VAL A 403 18.69 -17.16 13.14
C VAL A 403 17.78 -18.28 12.67
N ALA A 404 17.21 -19.03 13.61
CA ALA A 404 16.29 -20.11 13.30
C ALA A 404 15.23 -20.30 14.38
N GLU A 405 14.07 -20.79 13.96
CA GLU A 405 13.00 -21.32 14.79
C GLU A 405 12.67 -22.75 14.31
N ILE A 406 12.64 -23.69 15.23
CA ILE A 406 12.23 -25.06 15.00
C ILE A 406 10.89 -25.26 15.70
N LEU A 407 9.91 -25.72 14.95
CA LEU A 407 8.54 -25.95 15.39
C LEU A 407 8.25 -27.46 15.36
N LEU A 408 7.75 -27.98 16.45
CA LEU A 408 7.43 -29.39 16.65
C LEU A 408 6.05 -29.53 17.27
N ARG A 409 5.27 -30.50 16.84
CA ARG A 409 4.07 -30.99 17.54
C ARG A 409 3.90 -32.48 17.34
N ASN A 410 3.33 -33.16 18.32
CA ASN A 410 3.14 -34.62 18.28
C ASN A 410 1.76 -35.01 17.74
N SER A 411 0.83 -34.06 17.66
CA SER A 411 -0.51 -34.25 17.11
C SER A 411 -0.99 -32.96 16.42
N PRO A 412 -1.83 -33.04 15.39
CA PRO A 412 -2.42 -31.87 14.73
C PRO A 412 -3.18 -30.94 15.66
N THR A 413 -3.70 -31.43 16.77
CA THR A 413 -4.47 -30.69 17.78
C THR A 413 -3.60 -30.09 18.88
N GLU A 414 -2.31 -30.46 18.97
CA GLU A 414 -1.40 -29.93 19.96
C GLU A 414 -0.86 -28.55 19.58
N LYS A 415 -0.54 -27.75 20.59
CA LYS A 415 0.15 -26.48 20.40
C LYS A 415 1.60 -26.73 19.95
N TRP A 416 2.08 -25.88 19.03
CA TRP A 416 3.45 -25.91 18.60
C TRP A 416 4.43 -25.66 19.77
N ARG A 417 5.42 -26.53 19.90
CA ARG A 417 6.61 -26.32 20.71
C ARG A 417 7.68 -25.69 19.86
N SER A 418 8.18 -24.52 20.26
CA SER A 418 9.22 -23.78 19.54
C SER A 418 10.57 -23.94 20.21
N ILE A 419 11.61 -24.13 19.42
CA ILE A 419 13.01 -24.10 19.83
C ILE A 419 13.70 -22.99 19.02
N TYR A 420 14.21 -22.00 19.70
CA TYR A 420 14.78 -20.81 19.08
C TYR A 420 16.29 -20.82 19.14
N THR A 421 16.95 -20.12 18.18
CA THR A 421 18.36 -19.75 18.32
C THR A 421 18.55 -18.82 19.53
N SER A 422 19.53 -19.15 20.36
CA SER A 422 19.87 -18.46 21.60
C SER A 422 21.24 -18.92 22.07
N ALA A 423 21.70 -18.44 23.21
CA ALA A 423 22.96 -18.87 23.82
C ALA A 423 23.04 -20.38 24.15
N ASN A 424 21.90 -21.09 24.09
CA ASN A 424 21.86 -22.53 24.29
C ASN A 424 22.11 -23.35 23.01
N TRP A 425 22.44 -22.71 21.91
CA TRP A 425 23.09 -23.33 20.76
C TRP A 425 24.59 -23.31 20.93
N GLU A 426 25.26 -24.25 20.28
CA GLU A 426 26.70 -24.35 20.32
C GLU A 426 27.28 -23.94 18.96
N PHE A 427 28.49 -23.38 18.94
CA PHE A 427 29.20 -23.08 17.71
C PHE A 427 30.62 -23.66 17.71
N THR A 428 31.17 -23.83 16.51
CA THR A 428 32.59 -24.11 16.27
C THR A 428 33.03 -23.50 14.94
N ASN A 429 34.27 -23.03 14.88
CA ASN A 429 34.94 -22.62 13.61
C ASN A 429 35.65 -23.78 12.94
N GLN A 430 35.71 -24.97 13.57
CA GLN A 430 36.32 -26.14 13.00
C GLN A 430 35.44 -26.72 11.87
N ALA A 431 36.07 -27.02 10.73
CA ALA A 431 35.34 -27.65 9.63
C ALA A 431 34.86 -29.05 10.02
N ILE A 432 33.59 -29.32 9.81
CA ILE A 432 33.01 -30.62 10.10
C ILE A 432 32.98 -31.47 8.82
N THR A 433 33.65 -32.62 8.86
CA THR A 433 33.68 -33.56 7.75
C THR A 433 32.31 -34.25 7.53
N PRO A 434 32.01 -34.81 6.35
CA PRO A 434 30.78 -35.59 6.12
C PRO A 434 30.59 -36.73 7.12
N ALA A 435 31.67 -37.38 7.56
CA ALA A 435 31.61 -38.38 8.62
C ALA A 435 31.27 -37.76 9.99
N GLY A 436 31.81 -36.59 10.28
CA GLY A 436 31.51 -35.80 11.48
C GLY A 436 30.07 -35.37 11.54
N LEU A 437 29.45 -34.97 10.40
CA LEU A 437 28.02 -34.63 10.35
C LEU A 437 27.13 -35.82 10.77
N LYS A 438 27.46 -37.04 10.33
CA LYS A 438 26.76 -38.28 10.74
C LYS A 438 26.93 -38.61 12.22
N LYS A 439 28.05 -38.25 12.82
CA LYS A 439 28.38 -38.41 14.23
C LYS A 439 28.05 -37.20 15.10
N SER A 440 27.08 -36.37 14.66
CA SER A 440 26.62 -35.20 15.41
C SER A 440 27.71 -34.17 15.74
N GLY A 441 28.78 -34.13 14.97
CA GLY A 441 29.93 -33.23 15.17
C GLY A 441 30.72 -33.49 16.45
N GLU A 442 30.77 -34.74 16.97
CA GLU A 442 31.39 -35.09 18.24
C GLU A 442 32.91 -34.80 18.30
N ALA A 443 33.58 -34.83 17.15
CA ALA A 443 35.03 -34.59 17.09
C ALA A 443 35.44 -33.11 17.10
N ALA A 444 34.49 -32.17 17.06
CA ALA A 444 34.76 -30.73 17.07
C ALA A 444 34.64 -30.16 18.48
N ASN A 445 35.45 -29.15 18.79
CA ASN A 445 35.32 -28.37 20.02
C ASN A 445 34.16 -27.36 19.89
N TRP A 446 33.15 -27.50 20.73
CA TRP A 446 31.98 -26.68 20.71
C TRP A 446 31.97 -25.72 21.88
N ALA A 447 31.63 -24.45 21.61
CA ALA A 447 31.39 -23.41 22.60
C ALA A 447 29.96 -22.89 22.51
N ALA A 448 29.49 -22.22 23.56
CA ALA A 448 28.17 -21.57 23.52
C ALA A 448 28.12 -20.46 22.46
N ALA A 449 27.05 -20.41 21.67
CA ALA A 449 26.88 -19.38 20.66
C ALA A 449 26.63 -18.01 21.29
N ASN A 450 27.24 -16.97 20.73
CA ASN A 450 27.01 -15.62 21.16
C ASN A 450 25.71 -15.07 20.57
N VAL A 451 24.87 -14.52 21.42
CA VAL A 451 23.68 -13.78 21.01
C VAL A 451 24.09 -12.38 20.59
N ILE A 452 23.67 -12.00 19.38
CA ILE A 452 23.92 -10.65 18.88
C ILE A 452 22.96 -9.69 19.59
N PRO A 453 23.46 -8.65 20.27
CA PRO A 453 22.61 -7.71 21.03
C PRO A 453 21.63 -6.96 20.13
N ASN A 454 20.54 -6.45 20.70
CA ASN A 454 19.43 -5.73 20.05
C ASN A 454 19.81 -4.51 19.17
N GLY A 455 21.11 -4.22 18.98
CA GLY A 455 21.62 -3.16 18.10
C GLY A 455 21.52 -3.42 16.60
N TRP A 456 21.14 -4.62 16.17
CA TRP A 456 20.83 -4.99 14.78
C TRP A 456 19.49 -4.43 14.27
N LYS A 457 19.07 -3.28 14.76
CA LYS A 457 17.84 -2.59 14.33
C LYS A 457 17.79 -2.22 12.86
N THR A 458 18.91 -2.25 12.16
CA THR A 458 18.99 -1.98 10.72
C THR A 458 18.72 -3.21 9.86
N TYR A 459 18.91 -4.40 10.35
CA TYR A 459 18.45 -5.61 9.68
C TYR A 459 16.99 -5.78 10.07
N ALA A 460 16.16 -5.49 9.11
CA ALA A 460 14.72 -5.65 9.22
C ALA A 460 14.43 -6.92 10.01
N VAL A 461 13.52 -6.81 10.95
CA VAL A 461 12.98 -7.94 11.70
C VAL A 461 12.63 -9.01 10.67
N VAL A 462 13.55 -9.96 10.44
CA VAL A 462 13.24 -11.17 9.70
C VAL A 462 12.18 -11.83 10.55
N ARG A 463 10.94 -11.68 10.11
CA ARG A 463 9.81 -12.29 10.78
C ARG A 463 9.88 -13.77 10.44
N LEU A 464 10.57 -14.53 11.28
CA LEU A 464 10.40 -15.96 11.31
C LEU A 464 8.96 -16.17 11.80
N GLY A 465 8.09 -16.53 10.91
CA GLY A 465 6.70 -16.79 11.22
C GLY A 465 6.15 -17.69 10.15
N ILE A 466 5.75 -18.88 10.53
CA ILE A 466 4.93 -19.72 9.69
C ILE A 466 3.58 -19.02 9.56
N GLU A 467 3.21 -18.63 8.37
CA GLU A 467 1.80 -18.37 8.06
C GLU A 467 1.07 -19.70 8.27
N SER A 468 0.23 -19.75 9.28
CA SER A 468 -0.58 -20.96 9.59
C SER A 468 -1.37 -21.49 8.38
N ALA A 469 -1.64 -20.65 7.40
CA ALA A 469 -2.25 -21.01 6.13
C ALA A 469 -1.37 -21.89 5.21
N LYS A 470 -0.03 -21.82 5.32
CA LYS A 470 0.87 -22.66 4.50
C LYS A 470 1.15 -24.03 5.12
N LEU A 471 0.88 -24.20 6.41
CA LEU A 471 1.07 -25.48 7.09
C LEU A 471 -0.13 -26.42 6.99
N ASN A 472 -1.27 -25.92 6.54
CA ASN A 472 -2.50 -26.72 6.42
C ASN A 472 -2.83 -27.17 4.97
N THR A 473 -1.94 -26.92 4.01
CA THR A 473 -2.18 -27.20 2.57
C THR A 473 -1.23 -28.23 1.96
N GLU A 474 -0.57 -29.06 2.76
CA GLU A 474 0.13 -30.28 2.27
C GLU A 474 -0.39 -31.53 2.98
#